data_c5787b66d8cce96ef34469fdbc9a7b9c
#
_entry.id   c5787b66d8cce96ef34469fdbc9a7b9c
#
_cell.length_a   1.000
_cell.length_b   1.000
_cell.length_c   1.000
_cell.angle_alpha   90.00
_cell.angle_beta   90.00
_cell.angle_gamma   90.00
#
_symmetry.space_group_name_H-M   'P 1'
#
loop_
_entity.id
_entity.type
_entity.pdbx_description
1 polymer ?
#
loop_
_entity_poly.entity_id
_entity_poly.type
_entity_poly.pdbx_seq_one_letter_code
_entity_poly.pdbx_strand_id
1 'polypeptide(L)'
;MTQNRVVIVGGGVIGLCTAYHALRKGLEVILLDNPTAGSGDNCSSGNAGMIVPSHFIPLAAPGMVAKGLRWMFNPRSPFYIRPSPDPRLIRWCLLFLRHANARHVAASSGLLRDLALESRRLFAEMAAEDDFGLVQKGLLMLCRTDKGLHEEAEVAEAARRIGIKADVLSPSQAAALDPDVEMNIAGAVHFPQDCHLDPARFLLAVRKRVLSLGGRIMDGVEVEELERVGDRISAVSGGGQRFEGGRFVLCGGSYTARLLGKTGIRLPLQPGKGYSLTLEKPAQLPGLCSILCEAKVAVTPMGGRLRIGGTMEVGSMDHRVKPNRVRGIVDSVSAYLPAFKAADFDGIKPWVGLRPVSPDGLPYLGPAPHLANLFVSTGHAMLGLSLAPVSGMLMADLLAGDPPFQQDM
;
A
#
# COMPACT_ATOMS: atom_id res chain seq x y z
N MET A 1 -33.16 5.57 -12.35
CA MET A 1 -31.86 6.08 -12.80
C MET A 1 -30.73 5.91 -11.76
N THR A 2 -31.01 5.88 -10.46
CA THR A 2 -29.95 5.74 -9.42
C THR A 2 -29.42 4.32 -9.20
N GLN A 3 -30.11 3.29 -9.68
CA GLN A 3 -29.80 1.89 -9.39
C GLN A 3 -28.44 1.43 -10.00
N ASN A 4 -28.04 2.00 -11.14
CA ASN A 4 -26.75 1.72 -11.80
C ASN A 4 -25.61 2.63 -11.34
N ARG A 5 -25.90 3.57 -10.43
CA ARG A 5 -24.91 4.53 -9.92
C ARG A 5 -24.15 3.97 -8.72
N VAL A 6 -22.85 4.04 -8.80
CA VAL A 6 -21.91 3.71 -7.73
C VAL A 6 -21.33 4.99 -7.16
N VAL A 7 -21.43 5.18 -5.85
CA VAL A 7 -20.78 6.27 -5.13
C VAL A 7 -19.58 5.70 -4.38
N ILE A 8 -18.39 6.17 -4.76
CA ILE A 8 -17.10 5.72 -4.17
C ILE A 8 -16.59 6.81 -3.24
N VAL A 9 -16.31 6.46 -1.99
CA VAL A 9 -15.79 7.36 -0.95
C VAL A 9 -14.30 7.13 -0.75
N GLY A 10 -13.49 8.10 -1.15
CA GLY A 10 -12.04 8.09 -1.10
C GLY A 10 -11.39 8.01 -2.48
N GLY A 11 -10.67 9.08 -2.87
CA GLY A 11 -9.98 9.25 -4.15
C GLY A 11 -8.50 8.81 -4.12
N GLY A 12 -8.12 7.96 -3.17
CA GLY A 12 -6.82 7.28 -3.19
C GLY A 12 -6.73 6.25 -4.32
N VAL A 13 -5.57 5.59 -4.44
CA VAL A 13 -5.31 4.64 -5.53
C VAL A 13 -6.36 3.52 -5.62
N ILE A 14 -6.87 3.04 -4.49
CA ILE A 14 -7.90 1.99 -4.45
C ILE A 14 -9.23 2.50 -5.02
N GLY A 15 -9.68 3.70 -4.59
CA GLY A 15 -10.93 4.28 -5.09
C GLY A 15 -10.86 4.64 -6.56
N LEU A 16 -9.74 5.20 -7.03
CA LEU A 16 -9.52 5.52 -8.44
C LEU A 16 -9.53 4.26 -9.31
N CYS A 17 -8.81 3.19 -8.92
CA CYS A 17 -8.83 1.93 -9.66
C CYS A 17 -10.22 1.28 -9.64
N THR A 18 -10.95 1.35 -8.51
CA THR A 18 -12.34 0.89 -8.43
C THR A 18 -13.23 1.68 -9.39
N ALA A 19 -13.10 3.01 -9.43
CA ALA A 19 -13.84 3.88 -10.34
C ALA A 19 -13.56 3.54 -11.82
N TYR A 20 -12.28 3.39 -12.16
CA TYR A 20 -11.85 3.04 -13.52
C TYR A 20 -12.47 1.72 -13.99
N HIS A 21 -12.35 0.66 -13.21
CA HIS A 21 -12.88 -0.65 -13.59
C HIS A 21 -14.41 -0.69 -13.58
N ALA A 22 -15.08 0.01 -12.64
CA ALA A 22 -16.54 0.12 -12.60
C ALA A 22 -17.11 0.83 -13.85
N LEU A 23 -16.46 1.91 -14.30
CA LEU A 23 -16.82 2.59 -15.55
C LEU A 23 -16.65 1.69 -16.77
N ARG A 24 -15.58 0.90 -16.83
CA ARG A 24 -15.36 -0.09 -17.89
C ARG A 24 -16.41 -1.19 -17.94
N LYS A 25 -17.10 -1.45 -16.81
CA LYS A 25 -18.27 -2.33 -16.71
C LYS A 25 -19.60 -1.64 -17.05
N GLY A 26 -19.57 -0.36 -17.48
CA GLY A 26 -20.77 0.41 -17.83
C GLY A 26 -21.56 0.94 -16.64
N LEU A 27 -20.97 0.96 -15.43
CA LEU A 27 -21.59 1.57 -14.26
C LEU A 27 -21.41 3.09 -14.28
N GLU A 28 -22.38 3.84 -13.77
CA GLU A 28 -22.25 5.29 -13.52
C GLU A 28 -21.45 5.50 -12.23
N VAL A 29 -20.39 6.31 -12.24
CA VAL A 29 -19.53 6.49 -11.07
C VAL A 29 -19.47 7.95 -10.63
N ILE A 30 -19.68 8.16 -9.32
CA ILE A 30 -19.34 9.39 -8.60
C ILE A 30 -18.29 9.04 -7.55
N LEU A 31 -17.11 9.62 -7.65
CA LEU A 31 -16.03 9.45 -6.68
C LEU A 31 -15.94 10.73 -5.84
N LEU A 32 -16.00 10.58 -4.51
CA LEU A 32 -15.91 11.65 -3.54
C LEU A 32 -14.56 11.60 -2.85
N ASP A 33 -13.82 12.71 -2.85
CA ASP A 33 -12.51 12.79 -2.20
C ASP A 33 -12.37 14.06 -1.39
N ASN A 34 -11.68 13.97 -0.27
CA ASN A 34 -11.30 15.12 0.54
C ASN A 34 -9.78 15.34 0.49
N PRO A 35 -9.26 16.05 -0.53
CA PRO A 35 -7.84 16.34 -0.62
C PRO A 35 -7.36 17.32 0.47
N THR A 36 -8.27 17.99 1.19
CA THR A 36 -7.92 18.94 2.24
C THR A 36 -7.38 18.31 3.52
N ALA A 37 -7.46 17.00 3.65
CA ALA A 37 -6.72 16.29 4.71
C ALA A 37 -5.18 16.41 4.56
N GLY A 38 -4.71 17.33 3.69
CA GLY A 38 -3.32 17.67 3.43
C GLY A 38 -3.04 17.69 1.92
N SER A 39 -3.37 18.77 1.23
CA SER A 39 -2.80 19.21 -0.06
C SER A 39 -2.04 18.13 -0.88
N GLY A 40 -2.72 17.16 -1.42
CA GLY A 40 -2.10 16.08 -2.22
C GLY A 40 -1.56 14.89 -1.40
N ASP A 41 -1.76 14.86 -0.10
CA ASP A 41 -1.16 13.93 0.84
C ASP A 41 -2.10 12.76 1.22
N ASN A 42 -2.65 12.06 0.24
CA ASN A 42 -3.18 10.73 0.53
C ASN A 42 -2.05 9.69 0.60
N CYS A 43 -2.27 8.55 1.27
CA CYS A 43 -1.26 7.49 1.40
C CYS A 43 -0.71 6.98 0.07
N SER A 44 -1.37 7.29 -1.03
CA SER A 44 -1.01 6.81 -2.36
C SER A 44 0.07 7.66 -3.01
N SER A 45 0.00 9.00 -2.94
CA SER A 45 0.94 9.92 -3.61
C SER A 45 2.37 9.81 -3.07
N GLY A 46 2.51 9.62 -1.74
CA GLY A 46 3.81 9.44 -1.08
C GLY A 46 4.25 7.98 -0.93
N ASN A 47 3.57 7.05 -1.58
CA ASN A 47 3.96 5.63 -1.58
C ASN A 47 5.37 5.44 -2.17
N ALA A 48 6.03 4.34 -1.79
CA ALA A 48 7.35 3.97 -2.32
C ALA A 48 7.33 3.54 -3.80
N GLY A 49 6.17 3.39 -4.43
CA GLY A 49 6.05 3.12 -5.86
C GLY A 49 6.33 1.68 -6.27
N MET A 50 6.49 0.77 -5.34
CA MET A 50 6.83 -0.62 -5.63
C MET A 50 5.58 -1.47 -5.88
N ILE A 51 5.67 -2.36 -6.87
CA ILE A 51 4.71 -3.40 -7.21
C ILE A 51 5.43 -4.72 -6.97
N VAL A 52 5.03 -5.46 -5.95
CA VAL A 52 5.89 -6.47 -5.31
C VAL A 52 5.19 -7.83 -5.15
N PRO A 53 5.10 -8.65 -6.20
CA PRO A 53 4.73 -10.06 -6.08
C PRO A 53 5.56 -10.83 -5.06
N SER A 54 6.80 -10.42 -4.81
CA SER A 54 7.68 -10.99 -3.79
C SER A 54 7.17 -10.84 -2.35
N HIS A 55 6.25 -9.91 -2.10
CA HIS A 55 5.70 -9.65 -0.77
C HIS A 55 4.44 -10.49 -0.49
N PHE A 56 4.54 -11.79 -0.71
CA PHE A 56 3.47 -12.77 -0.53
C PHE A 56 3.25 -13.18 0.94
N ILE A 57 4.18 -12.86 1.84
CA ILE A 57 4.06 -13.16 3.27
C ILE A 57 3.29 -12.02 3.95
N PRO A 58 2.14 -12.30 4.58
CA PRO A 58 1.37 -11.28 5.28
C PRO A 58 2.15 -10.70 6.46
N LEU A 59 1.82 -9.46 6.87
CA LEU A 59 2.49 -8.79 8.00
C LEU A 59 2.39 -9.60 9.30
N ALA A 60 1.27 -10.29 9.53
CA ALA A 60 1.06 -11.19 10.65
C ALA A 60 1.73 -12.56 10.39
N ALA A 61 3.05 -12.62 10.57
CA ALA A 61 3.86 -13.81 10.37
C ALA A 61 4.57 -14.24 11.67
N PRO A 62 5.01 -15.51 11.78
CA PRO A 62 5.81 -15.98 12.92
C PRO A 62 7.02 -15.09 13.18
N GLY A 63 7.33 -14.85 14.46
CA GLY A 63 8.48 -14.02 14.88
C GLY A 63 8.26 -12.51 14.82
N MET A 64 7.24 -12.02 14.07
CA MET A 64 6.99 -10.57 13.95
C MET A 64 6.65 -9.91 15.26
N VAL A 65 5.96 -10.60 16.15
CA VAL A 65 5.62 -10.08 17.48
C VAL A 65 6.87 -9.85 18.33
N ALA A 66 7.78 -10.83 18.38
CA ALA A 66 9.04 -10.73 19.12
C ALA A 66 9.95 -9.64 18.50
N LYS A 67 10.06 -9.58 17.18
CA LYS A 67 10.78 -8.50 16.47
C LYS A 67 10.15 -7.13 16.79
N GLY A 68 8.83 -7.01 16.75
CA GLY A 68 8.09 -5.78 17.06
C GLY A 68 8.35 -5.29 18.48
N LEU A 69 8.24 -6.16 19.49
CA LEU A 69 8.53 -5.83 20.88
C LEU A 69 9.98 -5.35 21.06
N ARG A 70 10.94 -6.03 20.46
CA ARG A 70 12.36 -5.61 20.49
C ARG A 70 12.56 -4.22 19.88
N TRP A 71 11.89 -3.94 18.77
CA TRP A 71 11.98 -2.65 18.08
C TRP A 71 11.35 -1.49 18.86
N MET A 72 10.35 -1.75 19.72
CA MET A 72 9.69 -0.70 20.51
C MET A 72 10.64 0.06 21.45
N PHE A 73 11.73 -0.57 21.90
CA PHE A 73 12.73 0.04 22.76
C PHE A 73 13.77 0.89 22.00
N ASN A 74 13.78 0.86 20.67
CA ASN A 74 14.69 1.66 19.86
C ASN A 74 13.92 2.79 19.15
N PRO A 75 14.16 4.08 19.47
CA PRO A 75 13.47 5.20 18.86
C PRO A 75 13.77 5.40 17.36
N ARG A 76 14.83 4.76 16.81
CA ARG A 76 15.20 4.77 15.39
C ARG A 76 14.71 3.53 14.64
N SER A 77 14.06 2.58 15.29
CA SER A 77 13.61 1.33 14.67
C SER A 77 12.53 1.57 13.60
N PRO A 78 12.39 0.65 12.64
CA PRO A 78 11.40 0.78 11.56
C PRO A 78 9.95 0.55 12.02
N PHE A 79 9.74 0.00 13.22
CA PHE A 79 8.40 -0.36 13.69
C PHE A 79 8.15 0.12 15.13
N TYR A 80 6.90 0.57 15.37
CA TYR A 80 6.46 0.99 16.70
C TYR A 80 4.95 0.84 16.83
N ILE A 81 4.48 0.35 17.96
CA ILE A 81 3.07 0.43 18.36
C ILE A 81 2.96 1.47 19.48
N ARG A 82 2.12 2.48 19.28
CA ARG A 82 1.89 3.50 20.31
C ARG A 82 1.13 2.88 21.49
N PRO A 83 1.68 2.78 22.69
CA PRO A 83 0.93 2.34 23.85
C PRO A 83 -0.28 3.25 24.08
N SER A 84 -1.47 2.66 24.16
CA SER A 84 -2.72 3.38 24.37
C SER A 84 -3.76 2.44 24.99
N PRO A 85 -4.59 2.93 25.92
CA PRO A 85 -5.71 2.16 26.49
C PRO A 85 -6.90 2.05 25.52
N ASP A 86 -6.77 2.50 24.26
CA ASP A 86 -7.85 2.40 23.27
C ASP A 86 -8.23 0.93 23.03
N PRO A 87 -9.48 0.52 23.33
CA PRO A 87 -9.92 -0.87 23.17
C PRO A 87 -9.88 -1.34 21.71
N ARG A 88 -9.93 -0.42 20.75
CA ARG A 88 -9.80 -0.76 19.31
C ARG A 88 -8.37 -1.19 18.98
N LEU A 89 -7.37 -0.52 19.54
CA LEU A 89 -5.96 -0.91 19.39
C LEU A 89 -5.67 -2.23 20.09
N ILE A 90 -6.17 -2.40 21.32
CA ILE A 90 -6.01 -3.65 22.10
C ILE A 90 -6.62 -4.82 21.31
N ARG A 91 -7.85 -4.68 20.82
CA ARG A 91 -8.51 -5.70 19.99
C ARG A 91 -7.70 -6.00 18.74
N TRP A 92 -7.19 -4.98 18.05
CA TRP A 92 -6.34 -5.16 16.87
C TRP A 92 -5.07 -5.95 17.20
N CYS A 93 -4.38 -5.62 18.31
CA CYS A 93 -3.20 -6.35 18.75
C CYS A 93 -3.51 -7.82 19.06
N LEU A 94 -4.63 -8.12 19.74
CA LEU A 94 -5.04 -9.48 20.03
C LEU A 94 -5.33 -10.28 18.75
N LEU A 95 -5.99 -9.68 17.77
CA LEU A 95 -6.24 -10.29 16.47
C LEU A 95 -4.93 -10.51 15.71
N PHE A 96 -4.02 -9.54 15.71
CA PHE A 96 -2.70 -9.69 15.10
C PHE A 96 -1.92 -10.86 15.70
N LEU A 97 -1.90 -10.98 17.03
CA LEU A 97 -1.28 -12.11 17.73
C LEU A 97 -1.88 -13.46 17.31
N ARG A 98 -3.21 -13.51 17.14
CA ARG A 98 -3.93 -14.71 16.71
C ARG A 98 -3.52 -15.14 15.30
N HIS A 99 -3.28 -14.18 14.40
CA HIS A 99 -2.90 -14.44 13.01
C HIS A 99 -1.39 -14.61 12.79
N ALA A 100 -0.53 -14.23 13.74
CA ALA A 100 0.93 -14.30 13.61
C ALA A 100 1.47 -15.73 13.75
N ASN A 101 1.06 -16.64 12.85
CA ASN A 101 1.43 -18.05 12.87
C ASN A 101 1.61 -18.64 11.46
N ALA A 102 2.29 -19.81 11.38
CA ALA A 102 2.62 -20.45 10.11
C ALA A 102 1.38 -20.90 9.31
N ARG A 103 0.29 -21.31 9.99
CA ARG A 103 -0.95 -21.71 9.32
C ARG A 103 -1.58 -20.56 8.56
N HIS A 104 -1.58 -19.36 9.16
CA HIS A 104 -2.09 -18.18 8.49
C HIS A 104 -1.24 -17.80 7.28
N VAL A 105 0.10 -17.84 7.42
CA VAL A 105 1.01 -17.59 6.30
C VAL A 105 0.75 -18.56 5.15
N ALA A 106 0.66 -19.87 5.44
CA ALA A 106 0.39 -20.89 4.42
C ALA A 106 -0.95 -20.67 3.69
N ALA A 107 -2.00 -20.25 4.43
CA ALA A 107 -3.32 -19.99 3.85
C ALA A 107 -3.38 -18.69 3.03
N SER A 108 -2.52 -17.71 3.32
CA SER A 108 -2.59 -16.36 2.72
C SER A 108 -1.60 -16.13 1.59
N SER A 109 -0.46 -16.85 1.59
CA SER A 109 0.64 -16.56 0.66
C SER A 109 0.28 -16.79 -0.79
N GLY A 110 -0.47 -17.86 -1.10
CA GLY A 110 -0.95 -18.14 -2.45
C GLY A 110 -1.86 -17.03 -2.97
N LEU A 111 -2.84 -16.63 -2.17
CA LEU A 111 -3.76 -15.54 -2.50
C LEU A 111 -3.02 -14.21 -2.75
N LEU A 112 -2.11 -13.82 -1.86
CA LEU A 112 -1.35 -12.57 -2.02
C LEU A 112 -0.47 -12.60 -3.28
N ARG A 113 0.18 -13.74 -3.57
CA ARG A 113 0.95 -13.95 -4.81
C ARG A 113 0.05 -13.73 -6.04
N ASP A 114 -1.10 -14.40 -6.10
CA ASP A 114 -1.98 -14.38 -7.26
C ASP A 114 -2.55 -12.99 -7.51
N LEU A 115 -3.01 -12.32 -6.45
CA LEU A 115 -3.44 -10.93 -6.52
C LEU A 115 -2.33 -10.00 -7.00
N ALA A 116 -1.10 -10.19 -6.52
CA ALA A 116 0.02 -9.33 -6.88
C ALA A 116 0.49 -9.56 -8.33
N LEU A 117 0.51 -10.81 -8.81
CA LEU A 117 0.84 -11.13 -10.19
C LEU A 117 -0.21 -10.60 -11.16
N GLU A 118 -1.50 -10.76 -10.84
CA GLU A 118 -2.58 -10.20 -11.65
C GLU A 118 -2.54 -8.67 -11.65
N SER A 119 -2.30 -8.06 -10.50
CA SER A 119 -2.14 -6.61 -10.40
C SER A 119 -0.99 -6.11 -11.27
N ARG A 120 0.15 -6.82 -11.26
CA ARG A 120 1.29 -6.51 -12.12
C ARG A 120 0.94 -6.59 -13.61
N ARG A 121 0.16 -7.60 -14.01
CA ARG A 121 -0.34 -7.73 -15.38
C ARG A 121 -1.20 -6.51 -15.77
N LEU A 122 -2.13 -6.13 -14.91
CA LEU A 122 -2.98 -4.95 -15.11
C LEU A 122 -2.17 -3.64 -15.18
N PHE A 123 -1.13 -3.47 -14.36
CA PHE A 123 -0.22 -2.32 -14.47
C PHE A 123 0.47 -2.26 -15.84
N ALA A 124 0.92 -3.41 -16.36
CA ALA A 124 1.56 -3.47 -17.66
C ALA A 124 0.58 -3.09 -18.81
N GLU A 125 -0.68 -3.54 -18.72
CA GLU A 125 -1.74 -3.14 -19.65
C GLU A 125 -2.02 -1.63 -19.59
N MET A 126 -2.17 -1.08 -18.39
CA MET A 126 -2.39 0.36 -18.21
C MET A 126 -1.19 1.20 -18.69
N ALA A 127 0.04 0.69 -18.55
CA ALA A 127 1.25 1.36 -18.99
C ALA A 127 1.41 1.38 -20.52
N ALA A 128 0.73 0.50 -21.23
CA ALA A 128 0.68 0.55 -22.72
C ALA A 128 -0.11 1.76 -23.24
N GLU A 129 -0.99 2.32 -22.41
CA GLU A 129 -1.86 3.43 -22.78
C GLU A 129 -1.44 4.77 -22.15
N ASP A 130 -0.83 4.76 -20.96
CA ASP A 130 -0.42 5.95 -20.22
C ASP A 130 0.99 5.78 -19.62
N ASP A 131 1.85 6.78 -19.79
CA ASP A 131 3.17 6.78 -19.16
C ASP A 131 3.10 7.29 -17.72
N PHE A 132 3.24 6.39 -16.78
CA PHE A 132 3.39 6.70 -15.36
C PHE A 132 4.73 6.19 -14.78
N GLY A 133 5.73 5.96 -15.64
CA GLY A 133 7.08 5.58 -15.26
C GLY A 133 7.19 4.16 -14.72
N LEU A 134 6.45 3.20 -15.30
CA LEU A 134 6.57 1.79 -14.94
C LEU A 134 7.91 1.21 -15.41
N VAL A 135 8.70 0.70 -14.46
CA VAL A 135 9.99 0.03 -14.70
C VAL A 135 9.89 -1.42 -14.23
N GLN A 136 10.05 -2.36 -15.17
CA GLN A 136 9.90 -3.81 -14.96
C GLN A 136 11.27 -4.52 -14.96
N LYS A 137 12.19 -4.08 -14.08
CA LYS A 137 13.56 -4.62 -13.97
C LYS A 137 13.77 -5.48 -12.71
N GLY A 138 12.73 -5.65 -11.90
CA GLY A 138 12.82 -6.36 -10.62
C GLY A 138 13.06 -5.42 -9.45
N LEU A 139 13.29 -6.06 -8.29
CA LEU A 139 13.59 -5.43 -7.00
C LEU A 139 14.78 -6.14 -6.36
N LEU A 140 15.68 -5.38 -5.74
CA LEU A 140 16.80 -5.89 -4.95
C LEU A 140 16.48 -5.80 -3.44
N MET A 141 16.47 -6.93 -2.77
CA MET A 141 16.48 -7.00 -1.30
C MET A 141 17.95 -6.95 -0.84
N LEU A 142 18.41 -5.78 -0.41
CA LEU A 142 19.80 -5.56 -0.03
C LEU A 142 20.01 -5.97 1.42
N CYS A 143 20.95 -6.89 1.68
CA CYS A 143 21.29 -7.38 3.00
C CYS A 143 22.70 -6.93 3.39
N ARG A 144 22.82 -6.28 4.55
CA ARG A 144 24.10 -5.74 5.01
C ARG A 144 24.92 -6.74 5.82
N THR A 145 24.27 -7.76 6.35
CA THR A 145 24.89 -8.79 7.19
C THR A 145 24.66 -10.17 6.62
N ASP A 146 25.58 -11.11 6.86
CA ASP A 146 25.43 -12.51 6.45
C ASP A 146 24.18 -13.14 7.05
N LYS A 147 23.83 -12.75 8.29
CA LYS A 147 22.59 -13.20 8.93
C LYS A 147 21.36 -12.68 8.18
N GLY A 148 21.33 -11.40 7.79
CA GLY A 148 20.24 -10.81 7.01
C GLY A 148 20.11 -11.49 5.64
N LEU A 149 21.23 -11.78 4.99
CA LEU A 149 21.26 -12.50 3.72
C LEU A 149 20.71 -13.93 3.87
N HIS A 150 21.08 -14.63 4.93
CA HIS A 150 20.57 -15.97 5.20
C HIS A 150 19.04 -15.95 5.44
N GLU A 151 18.54 -15.04 6.29
CA GLU A 151 17.09 -14.88 6.52
C GLU A 151 16.34 -14.56 5.20
N GLU A 152 16.91 -13.72 4.33
CA GLU A 152 16.28 -13.35 3.06
C GLU A 152 16.39 -14.46 2.00
N ALA A 153 17.45 -15.28 2.04
CA ALA A 153 17.59 -16.46 1.20
C ALA A 153 16.52 -17.54 1.52
N GLU A 154 16.14 -17.68 2.80
CA GLU A 154 15.00 -18.54 3.18
C GLU A 154 13.68 -18.03 2.60
N VAL A 155 13.49 -16.70 2.57
CA VAL A 155 12.31 -16.07 1.91
C VAL A 155 12.35 -16.33 0.40
N ALA A 156 13.50 -16.21 -0.24
CA ALA A 156 13.69 -16.53 -1.67
C ALA A 156 13.36 -17.98 -1.98
N GLU A 157 13.75 -18.91 -1.11
CA GLU A 157 13.40 -20.33 -1.25
C GLU A 157 11.88 -20.56 -1.11
N ALA A 158 11.25 -19.88 -0.15
CA ALA A 158 9.80 -19.93 0.01
C ALA A 158 9.06 -19.34 -1.21
N ALA A 159 9.59 -18.25 -1.79
CA ALA A 159 9.09 -17.64 -3.01
C ALA A 159 9.12 -18.59 -4.21
N ARG A 160 10.26 -19.27 -4.42
CA ARG A 160 10.42 -20.25 -5.51
C ARG A 160 9.44 -21.41 -5.38
N ARG A 161 9.17 -21.89 -4.15
CA ARG A 161 8.18 -22.97 -3.92
C ARG A 161 6.76 -22.62 -4.35
N ILE A 162 6.43 -21.34 -4.37
CA ILE A 162 5.11 -20.87 -4.82
C ILE A 162 5.14 -20.23 -6.23
N GLY A 163 6.22 -20.43 -6.99
CA GLY A 163 6.32 -19.97 -8.38
C GLY A 163 6.78 -18.53 -8.58
N ILE A 164 7.26 -17.84 -7.54
CA ILE A 164 7.90 -16.52 -7.65
C ILE A 164 9.40 -16.72 -7.89
N LYS A 165 9.92 -16.08 -8.94
CA LYS A 165 11.36 -16.12 -9.26
C LYS A 165 12.15 -15.31 -8.23
N ALA A 166 13.26 -15.87 -7.75
CA ALA A 166 14.15 -15.22 -6.80
C ALA A 166 15.57 -15.74 -6.94
N ASP A 167 16.55 -14.84 -6.99
CA ASP A 167 17.97 -15.16 -7.16
C ASP A 167 18.77 -14.56 -6.00
N VAL A 168 19.53 -15.41 -5.30
CA VAL A 168 20.46 -14.96 -4.26
C VAL A 168 21.75 -14.54 -4.92
N LEU A 169 22.19 -13.31 -4.66
CA LEU A 169 23.30 -12.65 -5.34
C LEU A 169 24.44 -12.32 -4.37
N SER A 170 25.67 -12.51 -4.83
CA SER A 170 26.85 -11.92 -4.20
C SER A 170 26.84 -10.38 -4.35
N PRO A 171 27.66 -9.64 -3.57
CA PRO A 171 27.77 -8.19 -3.74
C PRO A 171 28.17 -7.76 -5.16
N SER A 172 29.06 -8.51 -5.81
CA SER A 172 29.51 -8.22 -7.19
C SER A 172 28.41 -8.45 -8.22
N GLN A 173 27.57 -9.48 -8.03
CA GLN A 173 26.43 -9.74 -8.90
C GLN A 173 25.34 -8.68 -8.73
N ALA A 174 25.08 -8.22 -7.50
CA ALA A 174 24.14 -7.13 -7.25
C ALA A 174 24.62 -5.82 -7.87
N ALA A 175 25.90 -5.48 -7.75
CA ALA A 175 26.52 -4.32 -8.37
C ALA A 175 26.50 -4.38 -9.92
N ALA A 176 26.58 -5.58 -10.50
CA ALA A 176 26.47 -5.76 -11.96
C ALA A 176 25.03 -5.51 -12.47
N LEU A 177 24.01 -5.76 -11.63
CA LEU A 177 22.61 -5.48 -11.98
C LEU A 177 22.26 -3.99 -11.87
N ASP A 178 22.89 -3.27 -10.95
CA ASP A 178 22.66 -1.84 -10.73
C ASP A 178 24.02 -1.11 -10.58
N PRO A 179 24.75 -0.92 -11.68
CA PRO A 179 26.11 -0.39 -11.66
C PRO A 179 26.20 1.09 -11.31
N ASP A 180 25.10 1.81 -11.36
CA ASP A 180 25.04 3.25 -11.09
C ASP A 180 25.01 3.59 -9.59
N VAL A 181 25.01 2.55 -8.72
CA VAL A 181 24.90 2.71 -7.28
C VAL A 181 25.97 1.91 -6.53
N GLU A 182 26.74 2.60 -5.70
CA GLU A 182 27.66 1.96 -4.76
C GLU A 182 26.89 1.34 -3.59
N MET A 183 27.14 0.06 -3.29
CA MET A 183 26.44 -0.72 -2.27
C MET A 183 27.41 -1.30 -1.23
N ASN A 184 27.12 -1.08 0.05
CA ASN A 184 27.83 -1.71 1.18
C ASN A 184 26.95 -2.83 1.77
N ILE A 185 27.02 -4.02 1.18
CA ILE A 185 26.17 -5.16 1.46
C ILE A 185 26.98 -6.46 1.58
N ALA A 186 26.44 -7.44 2.32
CA ALA A 186 26.93 -8.82 2.33
C ALA A 186 26.40 -9.62 1.12
N GLY A 187 25.27 -9.21 0.55
CA GLY A 187 24.63 -9.79 -0.62
C GLY A 187 23.22 -9.25 -0.82
N ALA A 188 22.52 -9.80 -1.80
CA ALA A 188 21.16 -9.40 -2.10
C ALA A 188 20.30 -10.59 -2.55
N VAL A 189 18.98 -10.40 -2.55
CA VAL A 189 18.05 -11.26 -3.29
C VAL A 189 17.38 -10.41 -4.37
N HIS A 190 17.43 -10.87 -5.61
CA HIS A 190 16.75 -10.26 -6.74
C HIS A 190 15.42 -10.95 -7.02
N PHE A 191 14.34 -10.17 -7.08
CA PHE A 191 13.01 -10.61 -7.46
C PHE A 191 12.65 -10.02 -8.85
N PRO A 192 12.91 -10.72 -9.96
CA PRO A 192 12.78 -10.15 -11.31
C PRO A 192 11.33 -9.86 -11.74
N GLN A 193 10.34 -10.42 -11.04
CA GLN A 193 8.93 -10.17 -11.34
C GLN A 193 8.39 -8.90 -10.66
N ASP A 194 9.13 -8.31 -9.74
CA ASP A 194 8.77 -7.05 -9.12
C ASP A 194 9.03 -5.87 -10.07
N CYS A 195 8.39 -4.75 -9.82
CA CYS A 195 8.58 -3.54 -10.59
C CYS A 195 8.30 -2.29 -9.74
N HIS A 196 8.53 -1.13 -10.31
CA HIS A 196 8.19 0.13 -9.65
C HIS A 196 7.66 1.17 -10.64
N LEU A 197 7.01 2.20 -10.10
CA LEU A 197 6.45 3.32 -10.86
C LEU A 197 6.48 4.61 -10.04
N ASP A 198 6.14 5.74 -10.68
CA ASP A 198 5.86 6.99 -9.96
C ASP A 198 4.38 7.02 -9.53
N PRO A 199 4.08 6.92 -8.21
CA PRO A 199 2.70 6.88 -7.73
C PRO A 199 1.89 8.14 -8.05
N ALA A 200 2.52 9.31 -8.07
CA ALA A 200 1.83 10.56 -8.38
C ALA A 200 1.40 10.59 -9.85
N ARG A 201 2.29 10.16 -10.77
CA ARG A 201 1.96 10.03 -12.19
C ARG A 201 0.87 8.99 -12.43
N PHE A 202 0.94 7.85 -11.74
CA PHE A 202 -0.09 6.80 -11.83
C PHE A 202 -1.46 7.32 -11.38
N LEU A 203 -1.55 7.98 -10.24
CA LEU A 203 -2.79 8.57 -9.76
C LEU A 203 -3.39 9.56 -10.76
N LEU A 204 -2.55 10.43 -11.34
CA LEU A 204 -2.99 11.39 -12.37
C LEU A 204 -3.50 10.69 -13.64
N ALA A 205 -2.81 9.64 -14.08
CA ALA A 205 -3.22 8.85 -15.25
C ALA A 205 -4.58 8.18 -15.02
N VAL A 206 -4.75 7.48 -13.89
CA VAL A 206 -6.04 6.82 -13.58
C VAL A 206 -7.16 7.84 -13.40
N ARG A 207 -6.88 8.98 -12.75
CA ARG A 207 -7.86 10.06 -12.61
C ARG A 207 -8.33 10.60 -13.96
N LYS A 208 -7.39 10.84 -14.89
CA LYS A 208 -7.69 11.26 -16.26
C LYS A 208 -8.57 10.23 -16.98
N ARG A 209 -8.29 8.92 -16.81
CA ARG A 209 -9.09 7.83 -17.39
C ARG A 209 -10.49 7.81 -16.82
N VAL A 210 -10.66 7.94 -15.50
CA VAL A 210 -11.98 8.01 -14.85
C VAL A 210 -12.81 9.15 -15.46
N LEU A 211 -12.24 10.34 -15.63
CA LEU A 211 -12.93 11.47 -16.24
C LEU A 211 -13.26 11.23 -17.71
N SER A 212 -12.33 10.69 -18.51
CA SER A 212 -12.54 10.42 -19.95
C SER A 212 -13.60 9.33 -20.20
N LEU A 213 -13.78 8.41 -19.26
CA LEU A 213 -14.86 7.40 -19.28
C LEU A 213 -16.22 7.91 -18.77
N GLY A 214 -16.32 9.22 -18.50
CA GLY A 214 -17.56 9.84 -18.03
C GLY A 214 -17.81 9.75 -16.52
N GLY A 215 -16.82 9.31 -15.74
CA GLY A 215 -16.88 9.34 -14.27
C GLY A 215 -16.84 10.77 -13.73
N ARG A 216 -17.52 11.00 -12.61
CA ARG A 216 -17.51 12.29 -11.91
C ARG A 216 -16.63 12.20 -10.67
N ILE A 217 -15.71 13.14 -10.52
CA ILE A 217 -14.86 13.26 -9.33
C ILE A 217 -15.21 14.57 -8.62
N MET A 218 -15.59 14.45 -7.36
CA MET A 218 -15.96 15.58 -6.50
C MET A 218 -14.87 15.76 -5.45
N ASP A 219 -14.01 16.72 -5.68
CA ASP A 219 -12.94 17.08 -4.75
C ASP A 219 -13.47 17.99 -3.63
N GLY A 220 -12.82 17.93 -2.46
CA GLY A 220 -13.18 18.76 -1.30
C GLY A 220 -14.39 18.24 -0.53
N VAL A 221 -14.87 17.04 -0.81
CA VAL A 221 -16.01 16.45 -0.12
C VAL A 221 -15.55 15.47 0.95
N GLU A 222 -15.52 15.91 2.20
CA GLU A 222 -15.39 14.98 3.33
C GLU A 222 -16.74 14.33 3.63
N VAL A 223 -16.83 13.01 3.38
CA VAL A 223 -18.04 12.26 3.71
C VAL A 223 -18.15 12.08 5.22
N GLU A 224 -19.21 12.62 5.77
CA GLU A 224 -19.45 12.63 7.21
C GLU A 224 -20.48 11.59 7.64
N GLU A 225 -21.46 11.27 6.79
CA GLU A 225 -22.58 10.40 7.15
C GLU A 225 -22.91 9.40 6.04
N LEU A 226 -23.39 8.21 6.46
CA LEU A 226 -24.01 7.19 5.62
C LEU A 226 -25.48 7.13 6.02
N GLU A 227 -26.37 7.66 5.17
CA GLU A 227 -27.79 7.67 5.41
C GLU A 227 -28.38 6.27 5.16
N ARG A 228 -28.93 5.67 6.20
CA ARG A 228 -29.42 4.30 6.17
C ARG A 228 -30.94 4.25 6.18
N VAL A 229 -31.51 3.39 5.31
CA VAL A 229 -32.93 3.05 5.29
C VAL A 229 -33.04 1.52 5.28
N GLY A 230 -33.49 0.93 6.37
CA GLY A 230 -33.54 -0.53 6.52
C GLY A 230 -32.14 -1.16 6.50
N ASP A 231 -31.92 -2.10 5.57
CA ASP A 231 -30.65 -2.77 5.31
C ASP A 231 -29.84 -2.15 4.16
N ARG A 232 -30.18 -0.92 3.74
CA ARG A 232 -29.54 -0.24 2.61
C ARG A 232 -29.05 1.16 2.98
N ILE A 233 -28.00 1.61 2.30
CA ILE A 233 -27.62 3.01 2.27
C ILE A 233 -28.38 3.70 1.15
N SER A 234 -29.06 4.81 1.46
CA SER A 234 -29.81 5.62 0.49
C SER A 234 -28.94 6.73 -0.11
N ALA A 235 -28.06 7.32 0.70
CA ALA A 235 -27.15 8.37 0.30
C ALA A 235 -25.93 8.44 1.22
N VAL A 236 -24.94 9.19 0.77
CA VAL A 236 -23.85 9.69 1.63
C VAL A 236 -23.87 11.20 1.62
N SER A 237 -23.56 11.82 2.75
CA SER A 237 -23.54 13.27 2.89
C SER A 237 -22.21 13.77 3.46
N GLY A 238 -21.82 14.96 3.02
CA GLY A 238 -20.59 15.64 3.45
C GLY A 238 -20.44 16.98 2.76
N GLY A 239 -19.82 17.96 3.44
CA GLY A 239 -19.62 19.29 2.90
C GLY A 239 -20.93 20.02 2.52
N GLY A 240 -22.04 19.72 3.19
CA GLY A 240 -23.37 20.28 2.88
C GLY A 240 -24.02 19.69 1.62
N GLN A 241 -23.44 18.68 1.02
CA GLN A 241 -23.94 18.00 -0.18
C GLN A 241 -24.40 16.58 0.14
N ARG A 242 -25.35 16.08 -0.67
CA ARG A 242 -25.93 14.75 -0.55
C ARG A 242 -25.81 14.00 -1.88
N PHE A 243 -25.30 12.75 -1.84
CA PHE A 243 -25.04 11.93 -3.01
C PHE A 243 -25.82 10.61 -2.92
N GLU A 244 -26.77 10.45 -3.82
CA GLU A 244 -27.57 9.23 -3.94
C GLU A 244 -26.96 8.24 -4.90
N GLY A 245 -27.10 6.95 -4.60
CA GLY A 245 -26.62 5.87 -5.44
C GLY A 245 -27.32 4.54 -5.19
N GLY A 246 -27.20 3.63 -6.13
CA GLY A 246 -27.66 2.25 -5.97
C GLY A 246 -26.68 1.42 -5.15
N ARG A 247 -25.40 1.72 -5.24
CA ARG A 247 -24.30 1.04 -4.54
C ARG A 247 -23.29 2.05 -4.00
N PHE A 248 -22.64 1.72 -2.88
CA PHE A 248 -21.67 2.57 -2.21
C PHE A 248 -20.40 1.77 -1.89
N VAL A 249 -19.22 2.35 -2.12
CA VAL A 249 -17.93 1.71 -1.85
C VAL A 249 -17.07 2.61 -0.95
N LEU A 250 -16.63 2.10 0.19
CA LEU A 250 -15.75 2.81 1.11
C LEU A 250 -14.29 2.46 0.81
N CYS A 251 -13.55 3.41 0.21
CA CYS A 251 -12.13 3.35 -0.13
C CYS A 251 -11.30 4.37 0.66
N GLY A 252 -11.78 4.86 1.80
CA GLY A 252 -11.18 5.94 2.59
C GLY A 252 -9.93 5.53 3.40
N GLY A 253 -9.25 4.45 3.06
CA GLY A 253 -8.03 4.01 3.74
C GLY A 253 -8.25 3.86 5.25
N SER A 254 -7.37 4.44 6.07
CA SER A 254 -7.46 4.38 7.53
C SER A 254 -8.71 5.06 8.11
N TYR A 255 -9.38 5.93 7.35
CA TYR A 255 -10.61 6.61 7.77
C TYR A 255 -11.87 5.74 7.60
N THR A 256 -11.80 4.67 6.80
CA THR A 256 -12.94 3.77 6.51
C THR A 256 -13.55 3.19 7.78
N ALA A 257 -12.73 2.78 8.75
CA ALA A 257 -13.24 2.18 10.00
C ALA A 257 -14.09 3.16 10.82
N ARG A 258 -13.75 4.46 10.80
CA ARG A 258 -14.52 5.51 11.50
C ARG A 258 -15.89 5.71 10.83
N LEU A 259 -15.91 5.79 9.50
CA LEU A 259 -17.12 6.00 8.74
C LEU A 259 -18.07 4.79 8.83
N LEU A 260 -17.52 3.58 8.64
CA LEU A 260 -18.27 2.33 8.74
C LEU A 260 -18.82 2.11 10.17
N GLY A 261 -18.10 2.56 11.18
CA GLY A 261 -18.52 2.50 12.60
C GLY A 261 -19.84 3.22 12.88
N LYS A 262 -20.21 4.23 12.09
CA LYS A 262 -21.48 4.94 12.18
C LYS A 262 -22.69 4.07 11.82
N THR A 263 -22.46 2.99 11.05
CA THR A 263 -23.49 1.99 10.73
C THR A 263 -23.60 0.85 11.76
N GLY A 264 -22.76 0.88 12.81
CA GLY A 264 -22.68 -0.19 13.82
C GLY A 264 -21.69 -1.30 13.47
N ILE A 265 -21.09 -1.28 12.28
CA ILE A 265 -20.12 -2.29 11.82
C ILE A 265 -18.72 -1.91 12.31
N ARG A 266 -18.06 -2.83 13.04
CA ARG A 266 -16.72 -2.62 13.58
C ARG A 266 -15.68 -3.31 12.71
N LEU A 267 -14.89 -2.51 11.97
CA LEU A 267 -13.76 -2.99 11.17
C LEU A 267 -12.47 -2.89 11.99
N PRO A 268 -11.79 -4.01 12.29
CA PRO A 268 -10.50 -3.99 13.00
C PRO A 268 -9.40 -3.43 12.09
N LEU A 269 -9.24 -2.14 12.06
CA LEU A 269 -8.29 -1.42 11.22
C LEU A 269 -7.53 -0.41 12.06
N GLN A 270 -6.21 -0.34 11.92
CA GLN A 270 -5.37 0.67 12.58
C GLN A 270 -4.57 1.47 11.56
N PRO A 271 -4.36 2.77 11.79
CA PRO A 271 -3.44 3.55 11.00
C PRO A 271 -2.00 3.13 11.27
N GLY A 272 -1.25 2.86 10.22
CA GLY A 272 0.19 2.59 10.24
C GLY A 272 0.95 3.77 9.63
N LYS A 273 1.39 4.71 10.46
CA LYS A 273 2.09 5.91 10.02
C LYS A 273 3.49 5.58 9.50
N GLY A 274 3.79 6.06 8.30
CA GLY A 274 5.11 5.96 7.68
C GLY A 274 5.58 7.30 7.15
N TYR A 275 6.88 7.35 6.85
CA TYR A 275 7.53 8.53 6.30
C TYR A 275 8.15 8.23 4.95
N SER A 276 8.17 9.22 4.06
CA SER A 276 9.02 9.19 2.87
C SER A 276 9.74 10.51 2.66
N LEU A 277 10.94 10.43 2.09
CA LEU A 277 11.80 11.52 1.70
C LEU A 277 12.01 11.42 0.19
N THR A 278 11.96 12.53 -0.51
CA THR A 278 12.23 12.55 -1.95
C THR A 278 13.41 13.48 -2.21
N LEU A 279 14.49 12.91 -2.74
CA LEU A 279 15.65 13.62 -3.23
C LEU A 279 15.41 14.00 -4.68
N GLU A 280 15.35 15.31 -4.97
CA GLU A 280 15.13 15.82 -6.34
C GLU A 280 16.38 15.65 -7.21
N LYS A 281 17.57 15.69 -6.59
CA LYS A 281 18.87 15.53 -7.23
C LYS A 281 19.73 14.58 -6.39
N PRO A 282 19.50 13.25 -6.46
CA PRO A 282 20.25 12.29 -5.69
C PRO A 282 21.71 12.21 -6.15
N ALA A 283 22.65 11.90 -5.22
CA ALA A 283 24.05 11.71 -5.51
C ALA A 283 24.32 10.58 -6.53
N GLN A 284 23.51 9.53 -6.45
CA GLN A 284 23.45 8.43 -7.42
C GLN A 284 21.98 8.09 -7.67
N LEU A 285 21.66 7.61 -8.88
CA LEU A 285 20.30 7.20 -9.22
C LEU A 285 20.28 5.72 -9.57
N PRO A 286 19.71 4.85 -8.71
CA PRO A 286 19.55 3.43 -9.02
C PRO A 286 18.74 3.20 -10.29
N GLY A 287 19.03 2.14 -11.02
CA GLY A 287 18.20 1.65 -12.13
C GLY A 287 17.06 0.75 -11.67
N LEU A 288 17.19 0.14 -10.47
CA LEU A 288 16.19 -0.73 -9.84
C LEU A 288 15.70 -0.13 -8.53
N CYS A 289 14.49 -0.52 -8.13
CA CYS A 289 14.07 -0.28 -6.75
C CYS A 289 14.72 -1.30 -5.81
N SER A 290 14.95 -0.90 -4.56
CA SER A 290 15.54 -1.78 -3.56
C SER A 290 14.90 -1.62 -2.17
N ILE A 291 15.02 -2.66 -1.35
CA ILE A 291 14.66 -2.62 0.07
C ILE A 291 15.89 -2.96 0.90
N LEU A 292 16.22 -2.10 1.86
CA LEU A 292 17.26 -2.32 2.86
C LEU A 292 16.69 -3.26 3.93
N CYS A 293 17.07 -4.54 3.87
CA CYS A 293 16.38 -5.64 4.56
C CYS A 293 16.26 -5.46 6.07
N GLU A 294 17.38 -5.17 6.76
CA GLU A 294 17.40 -5.03 8.21
C GLU A 294 16.73 -3.73 8.67
N ALA A 295 16.81 -2.68 7.85
CA ALA A 295 16.25 -1.36 8.13
C ALA A 295 14.77 -1.22 7.73
N LYS A 296 14.25 -2.11 6.87
CA LYS A 296 12.90 -2.02 6.28
C LYS A 296 12.65 -0.66 5.61
N VAL A 297 13.63 -0.19 4.86
CA VAL A 297 13.62 1.07 4.10
C VAL A 297 13.55 0.74 2.61
N ALA A 298 12.55 1.28 1.93
CA ALA A 298 12.40 1.21 0.48
C ALA A 298 13.15 2.37 -0.18
N VAL A 299 13.84 2.09 -1.27
CA VAL A 299 14.58 3.05 -2.10
C VAL A 299 14.11 2.88 -3.54
N THR A 300 13.51 3.92 -4.13
CA THR A 300 12.86 3.82 -5.44
C THR A 300 13.22 4.99 -6.34
N PRO A 301 13.84 4.76 -7.50
CA PRO A 301 14.03 5.80 -8.50
C PRO A 301 12.69 6.18 -9.16
N MET A 302 12.46 7.47 -9.35
CA MET A 302 11.23 8.02 -9.91
C MET A 302 11.54 9.20 -10.84
N GLY A 303 11.80 8.93 -12.12
CA GLY A 303 11.98 9.97 -13.13
C GLY A 303 13.09 10.97 -12.82
N GLY A 304 14.27 10.51 -12.43
CA GLY A 304 15.43 11.33 -12.05
C GLY A 304 15.48 11.71 -10.56
N ARG A 305 14.42 11.45 -9.81
CA ARG A 305 14.34 11.63 -8.36
C ARG A 305 14.53 10.31 -7.64
N LEU A 306 14.87 10.34 -6.36
CA LEU A 306 14.96 9.16 -5.52
C LEU A 306 14.02 9.29 -4.33
N ARG A 307 13.07 8.36 -4.22
CA ARG A 307 12.20 8.27 -3.06
C ARG A 307 12.69 7.22 -2.08
N ILE A 308 12.74 7.61 -0.82
CA ILE A 308 13.16 6.77 0.28
C ILE A 308 12.04 6.73 1.31
N GLY A 309 11.50 5.55 1.57
CA GLY A 309 10.36 5.38 2.46
C GLY A 309 10.61 4.32 3.52
N GLY A 310 10.12 4.55 4.73
CA GLY A 310 10.27 3.59 5.81
C GLY A 310 9.31 3.84 6.95
N THR A 311 9.51 3.07 8.00
CA THR A 311 8.79 3.15 9.27
C THR A 311 7.32 2.75 9.20
N MET A 312 6.86 2.12 10.28
CA MET A 312 5.46 1.86 10.55
C MET A 312 5.17 2.10 12.04
N GLU A 313 4.43 3.17 12.34
CA GLU A 313 3.94 3.48 13.68
C GLU A 313 2.44 3.21 13.74
N VAL A 314 2.03 2.16 14.45
CA VAL A 314 0.62 1.73 14.53
C VAL A 314 -0.09 2.42 15.69
N GLY A 315 -1.35 2.81 15.48
CA GLY A 315 -2.26 3.27 16.54
C GLY A 315 -2.35 4.79 16.70
N SER A 316 -1.97 5.60 15.71
CA SER A 316 -2.13 7.05 15.75
C SER A 316 -2.60 7.62 14.42
N MET A 317 -3.65 8.45 14.46
CA MET A 317 -4.18 9.21 13.31
C MET A 317 -3.46 10.55 13.11
N ASP A 318 -2.48 10.92 13.95
CA ASP A 318 -1.76 12.18 13.78
C ASP A 318 -0.72 12.12 12.65
N HIS A 319 -0.47 13.26 12.00
CA HIS A 319 0.54 13.43 10.94
C HIS A 319 1.84 14.04 11.46
N ARG A 320 2.09 14.02 12.78
CA ARG A 320 3.31 14.58 13.36
C ARG A 320 4.53 13.74 12.98
N VAL A 321 5.54 14.42 12.45
CA VAL A 321 6.84 13.82 12.15
C VAL A 321 7.61 13.57 13.45
N LYS A 322 8.16 12.37 13.61
CA LYS A 322 9.10 12.05 14.69
C LYS A 322 10.53 12.09 14.16
N PRO A 323 11.34 13.11 14.50
CA PRO A 323 12.67 13.31 13.91
C PRO A 323 13.59 12.09 14.04
N ASN A 324 13.55 11.40 15.18
CA ASN A 324 14.37 10.19 15.38
C ASN A 324 14.03 9.05 14.42
N ARG A 325 12.78 8.91 13.98
CA ARG A 325 12.36 7.91 13.00
C ARG A 325 12.89 8.26 11.60
N VAL A 326 12.79 9.54 11.24
CA VAL A 326 13.35 10.04 9.97
C VAL A 326 14.88 9.87 9.96
N ARG A 327 15.55 10.21 11.07
CA ARG A 327 16.99 9.98 11.20
C ARG A 327 17.37 8.51 11.05
N GLY A 328 16.57 7.58 11.60
CA GLY A 328 16.78 6.14 11.42
C GLY A 328 16.71 5.71 9.95
N ILE A 329 15.83 6.32 9.14
CA ILE A 329 15.78 6.09 7.69
C ILE A 329 17.07 6.61 7.03
N VAL A 330 17.47 7.85 7.31
CA VAL A 330 18.66 8.49 6.73
C VAL A 330 19.93 7.72 7.08
N ASP A 331 20.14 7.40 8.37
CA ASP A 331 21.29 6.62 8.85
C ASP A 331 21.39 5.27 8.12
N SER A 332 20.23 4.63 7.87
CA SER A 332 20.17 3.35 7.16
C SER A 332 20.59 3.49 5.70
N VAL A 333 20.09 4.53 5.00
CA VAL A 333 20.47 4.76 3.61
C VAL A 333 21.98 4.97 3.50
N SER A 334 22.57 5.84 4.32
CA SER A 334 24.01 6.09 4.31
C SER A 334 24.84 4.84 4.64
N ALA A 335 24.29 3.92 5.44
CA ALA A 335 24.98 2.69 5.81
C ALA A 335 25.02 1.64 4.70
N TYR A 336 23.95 1.58 3.86
CA TYR A 336 23.84 0.63 2.73
C TYR A 336 24.37 1.21 1.42
N LEU A 337 24.17 2.50 1.21
CA LEU A 337 24.47 3.24 -0.01
C LEU A 337 25.42 4.40 0.34
N PRO A 338 26.74 4.15 0.41
CA PRO A 338 27.68 5.07 1.02
C PRO A 338 27.88 6.39 0.27
N ALA A 339 27.45 6.49 -0.99
CA ALA A 339 27.42 7.75 -1.72
C ALA A 339 26.46 8.79 -1.11
N PHE A 340 25.40 8.33 -0.40
CA PHE A 340 24.43 9.21 0.26
C PHE A 340 24.88 9.58 1.66
N LYS A 341 25.01 10.87 1.92
CA LYS A 341 25.39 11.42 3.23
C LYS A 341 24.17 11.99 3.94
N ALA A 342 24.24 12.10 5.26
CA ALA A 342 23.14 12.70 6.04
C ALA A 342 22.82 14.12 5.58
N ALA A 343 23.80 14.90 5.14
CA ALA A 343 23.66 16.24 4.62
C ALA A 343 22.80 16.33 3.33
N ASP A 344 22.74 15.26 2.53
CA ASP A 344 21.92 15.23 1.31
C ASP A 344 20.41 15.29 1.62
N PHE A 345 20.06 15.02 2.87
CA PHE A 345 18.68 15.05 3.37
C PHE A 345 18.31 16.32 4.12
N ASP A 346 19.26 17.26 4.28
CA ASP A 346 19.01 18.51 4.98
C ASP A 346 17.99 19.36 4.22
N GLY A 347 17.02 19.92 4.95
CA GLY A 347 15.95 20.73 4.37
C GLY A 347 14.83 19.92 3.69
N ILE A 348 14.95 18.61 3.52
CA ILE A 348 13.88 17.79 2.94
C ILE A 348 12.75 17.63 3.97
N LYS A 349 11.55 18.10 3.60
CA LYS A 349 10.34 17.91 4.42
C LYS A 349 9.84 16.47 4.26
N PRO A 350 9.82 15.67 5.34
CA PRO A 350 9.28 14.31 5.26
C PRO A 350 7.78 14.33 4.95
N TRP A 351 7.37 13.53 3.98
CA TRP A 351 5.96 13.22 3.79
C TRP A 351 5.51 12.18 4.81
N VAL A 352 4.23 12.26 5.23
CA VAL A 352 3.62 11.37 6.24
C VAL A 352 2.37 10.75 5.67
N GLY A 353 2.25 9.42 5.71
CA GLY A 353 1.04 8.70 5.31
C GLY A 353 0.56 7.71 6.36
N LEU A 354 -0.75 7.50 6.41
CA LEU A 354 -1.43 6.60 7.33
C LEU A 354 -1.90 5.34 6.58
N ARG A 355 -1.07 4.31 6.54
CA ARG A 355 -1.42 3.03 5.90
C ARG A 355 -2.58 2.36 6.64
N PRO A 356 -3.62 1.87 5.96
CA PRO A 356 -4.70 1.13 6.59
C PRO A 356 -4.24 -0.30 6.90
N VAL A 357 -3.94 -0.61 8.16
CA VAL A 357 -3.36 -1.91 8.55
C VAL A 357 -4.43 -2.81 9.16
N SER A 358 -4.76 -3.89 8.47
CA SER A 358 -5.57 -5.00 8.98
C SER A 358 -4.75 -5.88 9.95
N PRO A 359 -5.37 -6.56 10.91
CA PRO A 359 -4.63 -7.37 11.88
C PRO A 359 -4.10 -8.69 11.32
N ASP A 360 -4.66 -9.19 10.24
CA ASP A 360 -4.22 -10.40 9.53
C ASP A 360 -3.28 -10.11 8.35
N GLY A 361 -3.15 -8.83 7.97
CA GLY A 361 -2.31 -8.41 6.84
C GLY A 361 -2.97 -8.59 5.47
N LEU A 362 -4.25 -8.98 5.42
CA LEU A 362 -5.03 -9.09 4.19
C LEU A 362 -5.94 -7.86 4.01
N PRO A 363 -6.22 -7.44 2.76
CA PRO A 363 -7.18 -6.37 2.53
C PRO A 363 -8.61 -6.80 2.83
N TYR A 364 -9.42 -5.86 3.30
CA TYR A 364 -10.87 -5.98 3.33
C TYR A 364 -11.42 -5.58 1.97
N LEU A 365 -11.95 -6.53 1.23
CA LEU A 365 -12.53 -6.31 -0.10
C LEU A 365 -13.81 -7.12 -0.23
N GLY A 366 -14.95 -6.44 -0.29
CA GLY A 366 -16.24 -7.13 -0.42
C GLY A 366 -17.42 -6.37 0.19
N PRO A 367 -18.59 -7.02 0.27
CA PRO A 367 -19.80 -6.43 0.85
C PRO A 367 -19.65 -6.21 2.36
N ALA A 368 -20.22 -5.10 2.85
CA ALA A 368 -20.30 -4.83 4.28
C ALA A 368 -21.40 -5.72 4.91
N PRO A 369 -21.16 -6.32 6.09
CA PRO A 369 -22.17 -7.14 6.76
C PRO A 369 -23.48 -6.38 6.99
N HIS A 370 -24.61 -7.02 6.79
CA HIS A 370 -25.95 -6.49 7.06
C HIS A 370 -26.35 -5.23 6.26
N LEU A 371 -25.61 -4.87 5.22
CA LEU A 371 -25.93 -3.75 4.33
C LEU A 371 -25.84 -4.20 2.88
N ALA A 372 -26.98 -4.35 2.23
CA ALA A 372 -27.12 -5.00 0.92
C ALA A 372 -26.40 -4.28 -0.23
N ASN A 373 -26.12 -2.98 -0.09
CA ASN A 373 -25.55 -2.16 -1.14
C ASN A 373 -24.31 -1.36 -0.72
N LEU A 374 -23.72 -1.70 0.43
CA LEU A 374 -22.46 -1.09 0.89
C LEU A 374 -21.31 -2.09 0.73
N PHE A 375 -20.23 -1.62 0.16
CA PHE A 375 -18.99 -2.38 -0.06
C PHE A 375 -17.81 -1.67 0.59
N VAL A 376 -16.77 -2.44 0.90
CA VAL A 376 -15.54 -1.93 1.52
C VAL A 376 -14.33 -2.41 0.72
N SER A 377 -13.41 -1.50 0.42
CA SER A 377 -12.09 -1.82 -0.16
C SER A 377 -11.02 -1.01 0.55
N THR A 378 -10.38 -1.64 1.55
CA THR A 378 -9.37 -1.01 2.42
C THR A 378 -8.51 -2.08 3.11
N GLY A 379 -7.60 -1.67 3.99
CA GLY A 379 -6.82 -2.64 4.79
C GLY A 379 -5.58 -3.18 4.10
N HIS A 380 -5.20 -2.64 2.95
CA HIS A 380 -4.09 -3.12 2.13
C HIS A 380 -2.69 -2.89 2.75
N ALA A 381 -2.60 -2.26 3.90
CA ALA A 381 -1.35 -1.95 4.59
C ALA A 381 -0.28 -1.32 3.66
N MET A 382 0.85 -2.00 3.47
CA MET A 382 1.93 -1.54 2.57
C MET A 382 1.65 -1.85 1.10
N LEU A 383 0.77 -2.81 0.81
CA LEU A 383 0.51 -3.33 -0.53
C LEU A 383 -0.57 -2.53 -1.30
N GLY A 384 -1.06 -1.41 -0.74
CA GLY A 384 -2.17 -0.66 -1.33
C GLY A 384 -1.93 -0.24 -2.78
N LEU A 385 -0.76 0.29 -3.12
CA LEU A 385 -0.42 0.59 -4.50
C LEU A 385 -0.27 -0.70 -5.32
N SER A 386 0.53 -1.64 -4.82
CA SER A 386 0.83 -2.91 -5.51
C SER A 386 -0.43 -3.70 -5.89
N LEU A 387 -1.47 -3.66 -5.07
CA LEU A 387 -2.73 -4.40 -5.29
C LEU A 387 -3.87 -3.52 -5.84
N ALA A 388 -3.63 -2.25 -6.14
CA ALA A 388 -4.73 -1.34 -6.48
C ALA A 388 -5.50 -1.73 -7.76
N PRO A 389 -4.87 -2.05 -8.90
CA PRO A 389 -5.61 -2.44 -10.10
C PRO A 389 -6.46 -3.69 -9.89
N VAL A 390 -5.90 -4.75 -9.30
CA VAL A 390 -6.64 -6.00 -9.06
C VAL A 390 -7.77 -5.81 -8.05
N SER A 391 -7.56 -5.01 -6.99
CA SER A 391 -8.62 -4.68 -6.02
C SER A 391 -9.76 -3.90 -6.68
N GLY A 392 -9.41 -2.97 -7.58
CA GLY A 392 -10.39 -2.22 -8.35
C GLY A 392 -11.19 -3.11 -9.30
N MET A 393 -10.53 -4.03 -9.99
CA MET A 393 -11.16 -5.01 -10.89
C MET A 393 -12.13 -5.92 -10.13
N LEU A 394 -11.68 -6.55 -9.05
CA LEU A 394 -12.51 -7.43 -8.22
C LEU A 394 -13.71 -6.70 -7.61
N MET A 395 -13.52 -5.46 -7.17
CA MET A 395 -14.63 -4.66 -6.66
C MET A 395 -15.62 -4.33 -7.77
N ALA A 396 -15.17 -4.01 -8.97
CA ALA A 396 -16.03 -3.74 -10.11
C ALA A 396 -16.85 -4.98 -10.53
N ASP A 397 -16.25 -6.17 -10.49
CA ASP A 397 -16.94 -7.45 -10.72
C ASP A 397 -18.06 -7.66 -9.69
N LEU A 398 -17.76 -7.48 -8.41
CA LEU A 398 -18.78 -7.56 -7.35
C LEU A 398 -19.90 -6.54 -7.53
N LEU A 399 -19.59 -5.31 -7.95
CA LEU A 399 -20.57 -4.25 -8.20
C LEU A 399 -21.42 -4.55 -9.43
N ALA A 400 -20.90 -5.18 -10.46
CA ALA A 400 -21.64 -5.59 -11.64
C ALA A 400 -22.49 -6.86 -11.41
N GLY A 401 -22.19 -7.62 -10.35
CA GLY A 401 -22.81 -8.92 -10.07
C GLY A 401 -22.17 -10.06 -10.88
N ASP A 402 -20.96 -9.82 -11.40
CA ASP A 402 -20.17 -10.84 -12.10
C ASP A 402 -19.52 -11.80 -11.08
N PRO A 403 -19.26 -13.05 -11.46
CA PRO A 403 -18.49 -13.94 -10.61
C PRO A 403 -17.09 -13.35 -10.38
N PRO A 404 -16.55 -13.45 -9.15
CA PRO A 404 -15.19 -13.00 -8.89
C PRO A 404 -14.21 -13.76 -9.77
N PHE A 405 -13.16 -13.06 -10.20
CA PHE A 405 -12.05 -13.63 -10.96
C PHE A 405 -11.55 -14.92 -10.27
N GLN A 406 -11.70 -16.06 -10.93
CA GLN A 406 -11.05 -17.30 -10.56
C GLN A 406 -9.89 -17.49 -11.53
N GLN A 407 -8.64 -17.50 -11.01
CA GLN A 407 -7.58 -18.12 -11.78
C GLN A 407 -7.92 -19.61 -11.86
N ASP A 408 -7.96 -20.15 -13.07
CA ASP A 408 -8.00 -21.60 -13.27
C ASP A 408 -6.81 -22.20 -12.51
N MET A 409 -7.12 -22.87 -11.39
CA MET A 409 -6.13 -23.57 -10.56
C MET A 409 -5.71 -24.88 -11.24
#